data_1f887967330cf1b690c12e38f44b5c8a
#
_entry.id   1f887967330cf1b690c12e38f44b5c8a
#
_cell.length_a   1.000
_cell.length_b   1.000
_cell.length_c   1.000
_cell.angle_alpha   90.00
_cell.angle_beta   90.00
_cell.angle_gamma   90.00
#
_symmetry.space_group_name_H-M   'P 1'
#
loop_
_entity.id
_entity.type
_entity.pdbx_description
1 polymer ?
#
loop_
_entity_poly.entity_id
_entity_poly.type
_entity_poly.pdbx_seq_one_letter_code
_entity_poly.pdbx_strand_id
1 'polypeptide(L)'
;MKSSVCIELVFTEYPFLERIERAAEAGFDAIEFWNWDNKDLPAIKAAVDKAGLGIAAFQANLGGTLVHPDHQDSFVASIQKSLDKAQELGAPSMFLLTDELGDDRSVRFQFPELGEEKKYQSVLGGLTALAPLAEEAGVTLVLEPLNTRADHPGYFLNRSHIGFELVRAVDSPHIKVLYDIYHMQVMEGNVIETLTGNLDVIQHVHVADVPGRHEPGTGELNYANILKALR
;
A
#
# COMPACT_ATOMS: atom_id res chain seq x y z
N MET A 1 3.88 10.31 15.13
CA MET A 1 3.76 9.22 14.15
C MET A 1 3.68 7.91 14.91
N LYS A 2 2.91 6.96 14.38
CA LYS A 2 2.90 5.56 14.85
C LYS A 2 3.77 4.74 13.92
N SER A 3 4.33 3.63 14.41
CA SER A 3 5.17 2.71 13.66
C SER A 3 4.44 1.40 13.42
N SER A 4 4.58 0.86 12.21
CA SER A 4 4.09 -0.48 11.85
C SER A 4 5.20 -1.30 11.21
N VAL A 5 5.03 -2.62 11.22
CA VAL A 5 5.96 -3.53 10.55
C VAL A 5 5.21 -4.53 9.68
N CYS A 6 5.67 -4.70 8.44
CA CYS A 6 5.16 -5.73 7.54
C CYS A 6 5.71 -7.10 7.95
N ILE A 7 4.86 -7.91 8.59
CA ILE A 7 5.25 -9.25 9.09
C ILE A 7 5.36 -10.31 7.99
N GLU A 8 5.09 -9.96 6.73
CA GLU A 8 5.44 -10.81 5.58
C GLU A 8 6.94 -10.75 5.25
N LEU A 9 7.61 -9.66 5.61
CA LEU A 9 9.01 -9.39 5.26
C LEU A 9 9.96 -9.45 6.46
N VAL A 10 9.44 -9.20 7.67
CA VAL A 10 10.23 -9.13 8.89
C VAL A 10 9.81 -10.25 9.84
N PHE A 11 10.75 -10.75 10.64
CA PHE A 11 10.56 -11.89 11.56
C PHE A 11 10.21 -13.20 10.85
N THR A 12 10.63 -13.38 9.60
CA THR A 12 10.25 -14.52 8.74
C THR A 12 10.77 -15.86 9.23
N GLU A 13 11.73 -15.87 10.15
CA GLU A 13 12.24 -17.05 10.85
C GLU A 13 11.24 -17.66 11.84
N TYR A 14 10.17 -16.91 12.20
CA TYR A 14 9.11 -17.37 13.08
C TYR A 14 7.83 -17.73 12.31
N PRO A 15 6.98 -18.64 12.85
CA PRO A 15 5.62 -18.86 12.35
C PRO A 15 4.82 -17.56 12.32
N PHE A 16 3.92 -17.40 11.34
CA PHE A 16 3.25 -16.13 11.04
C PHE A 16 2.61 -15.44 12.25
N LEU A 17 1.89 -16.17 13.10
CA LEU A 17 1.25 -15.59 14.29
C LEU A 17 2.25 -15.18 15.37
N GLU A 18 3.40 -15.86 15.48
CA GLU A 18 4.46 -15.49 16.42
C GLU A 18 5.15 -14.17 16.03
N ARG A 19 5.16 -13.82 14.73
CA ARG A 19 5.71 -12.54 14.24
C ARG A 19 5.00 -11.34 14.86
N ILE A 20 3.71 -11.49 15.22
CA ILE A 20 2.92 -10.45 15.89
C ILE A 20 3.49 -10.19 17.30
N GLU A 21 3.84 -11.24 18.04
CA GLU A 21 4.49 -11.14 19.33
C GLU A 21 5.89 -10.48 19.22
N ARG A 22 6.68 -10.86 18.20
CA ARG A 22 7.99 -10.25 17.92
C ARG A 22 7.87 -8.75 17.57
N ALA A 23 6.83 -8.37 16.82
CA ALA A 23 6.54 -6.97 16.53
C ALA A 23 6.27 -6.14 17.80
N ALA A 24 5.50 -6.68 18.72
CA ALA A 24 5.23 -6.04 20.01
C ALA A 24 6.51 -5.92 20.87
N GLU A 25 7.31 -6.99 20.97
CA GLU A 25 8.58 -7.00 21.70
C GLU A 25 9.59 -5.99 21.11
N ALA A 26 9.57 -5.78 19.79
CA ALA A 26 10.40 -4.80 19.11
C ALA A 26 9.88 -3.36 19.28
N GLY A 27 8.69 -3.15 19.88
CA GLY A 27 8.15 -1.84 20.21
C GLY A 27 7.38 -1.16 19.09
N PHE A 28 6.89 -1.91 18.09
CA PHE A 28 5.99 -1.37 17.08
C PHE A 28 4.58 -1.11 17.66
N ASP A 29 3.87 -0.14 17.07
CA ASP A 29 2.48 0.17 17.43
C ASP A 29 1.48 -0.71 16.69
N ALA A 30 1.85 -1.24 15.51
CA ALA A 30 0.97 -1.99 14.64
C ALA A 30 1.73 -2.96 13.73
N ILE A 31 0.98 -3.86 13.11
CA ILE A 31 1.47 -4.75 12.06
C ILE A 31 0.83 -4.41 10.71
N GLU A 32 1.47 -4.91 9.66
CA GLU A 32 0.94 -4.97 8.29
C GLU A 32 1.17 -6.37 7.72
N PHE A 33 0.31 -6.77 6.80
CA PHE A 33 0.46 -8.02 6.05
C PHE A 33 -0.16 -7.88 4.65
N TRP A 34 0.08 -8.88 3.79
CA TRP A 34 -0.44 -8.87 2.43
C TRP A 34 -1.82 -9.51 2.32
N ASN A 35 -1.97 -10.51 1.49
CA ASN A 35 -3.25 -11.17 1.22
C ASN A 35 -3.95 -11.66 2.49
N TRP A 36 -5.21 -11.30 2.65
CA TRP A 36 -6.03 -11.69 3.77
C TRP A 36 -6.76 -13.04 3.56
N ASP A 37 -6.98 -13.43 2.31
CA ASP A 37 -7.82 -14.58 1.94
C ASP A 37 -7.17 -15.95 2.23
N ASN A 38 -5.86 -15.98 2.40
CA ASN A 38 -5.09 -17.18 2.73
C ASN A 38 -4.67 -17.23 4.22
N LYS A 39 -5.31 -16.45 5.08
CA LYS A 39 -4.95 -16.32 6.50
C LYS A 39 -6.13 -16.59 7.44
N ASP A 40 -5.82 -17.05 8.64
CA ASP A 40 -6.79 -17.16 9.74
C ASP A 40 -6.96 -15.77 10.40
N LEU A 41 -7.89 -14.96 9.85
CA LEU A 41 -8.13 -13.60 10.33
C LEU A 41 -8.60 -13.55 11.80
N PRO A 42 -9.48 -14.44 12.28
CA PRO A 42 -9.80 -14.51 13.71
C PRO A 42 -8.58 -14.75 14.59
N ALA A 43 -7.66 -15.63 14.19
CA ALA A 43 -6.42 -15.89 14.95
C ALA A 43 -5.48 -14.68 14.93
N ILE A 44 -5.36 -13.98 13.78
CA ILE A 44 -4.59 -12.73 13.68
C ILE A 44 -5.18 -11.68 14.62
N LYS A 45 -6.49 -11.44 14.56
CA LYS A 45 -7.17 -10.47 15.43
C LYS A 45 -6.93 -10.76 16.91
N ALA A 46 -7.09 -12.02 17.32
CA ALA A 46 -6.86 -12.43 18.70
C ALA A 46 -5.38 -12.22 19.13
N ALA A 47 -4.42 -12.52 18.26
CA ALA A 47 -3.00 -12.33 18.53
C ALA A 47 -2.64 -10.84 18.65
N VAL A 48 -3.16 -10.00 17.75
CA VAL A 48 -2.98 -8.54 17.75
C VAL A 48 -3.54 -7.93 19.04
N ASP A 49 -4.78 -8.30 19.40
CA ASP A 49 -5.42 -7.81 20.63
C ASP A 49 -4.64 -8.24 21.90
N LYS A 50 -4.19 -9.50 21.95
CA LYS A 50 -3.37 -10.02 23.05
C LYS A 50 -2.03 -9.28 23.15
N ALA A 51 -1.41 -8.93 22.02
CA ALA A 51 -0.14 -8.23 21.99
C ALA A 51 -0.26 -6.71 22.24
N GLY A 52 -1.49 -6.16 22.26
CA GLY A 52 -1.74 -4.73 22.41
C GLY A 52 -1.36 -3.91 21.18
N LEU A 53 -1.30 -4.53 20.01
CA LEU A 53 -0.98 -3.89 18.73
C LEU A 53 -2.23 -3.48 17.96
N GLY A 54 -2.06 -2.64 16.92
CA GLY A 54 -3.04 -2.41 15.88
C GLY A 54 -2.72 -3.19 14.60
N ILE A 55 -3.64 -3.19 13.65
CA ILE A 55 -3.37 -3.50 12.25
C ILE A 55 -3.37 -2.16 11.52
N ALA A 56 -2.24 -1.74 10.96
CA ALA A 56 -2.12 -0.46 10.27
C ALA A 56 -2.75 -0.54 8.88
N ALA A 57 -2.40 -1.56 8.11
CA ALA A 57 -2.92 -1.82 6.79
C ALA A 57 -2.73 -3.28 6.38
N PHE A 58 -3.47 -3.71 5.36
CA PHE A 58 -3.21 -4.93 4.60
C PHE A 58 -3.60 -4.70 3.13
N GLN A 59 -3.24 -5.63 2.24
CA GLN A 59 -3.52 -5.48 0.82
C GLN A 59 -5.02 -5.57 0.51
N ALA A 60 -5.54 -4.57 -0.18
CA ALA A 60 -6.96 -4.49 -0.53
C ALA A 60 -7.34 -5.44 -1.67
N ASN A 61 -6.56 -5.44 -2.76
CA ASN A 61 -6.86 -6.25 -3.92
C ASN A 61 -6.15 -7.60 -3.88
N LEU A 62 -6.92 -8.67 -4.05
CA LEU A 62 -6.43 -10.05 -4.14
C LEU A 62 -6.07 -10.45 -5.59
N GLY A 63 -6.40 -9.60 -6.55
CA GLY A 63 -6.18 -9.78 -7.99
C GLY A 63 -6.95 -8.75 -8.79
N GLY A 64 -6.84 -8.85 -10.14
CA GLY A 64 -7.48 -7.91 -11.03
C GLY A 64 -6.73 -6.59 -11.20
N THR A 65 -7.27 -5.70 -12.02
CA THR A 65 -6.59 -4.46 -12.39
C THR A 65 -7.56 -3.30 -12.56
N LEU A 66 -7.12 -2.10 -12.20
CA LEU A 66 -7.81 -0.83 -12.48
C LEU A 66 -7.41 -0.23 -13.83
N VAL A 67 -6.31 -0.68 -14.43
CA VAL A 67 -5.80 -0.07 -15.68
C VAL A 67 -6.62 -0.40 -16.92
N HIS A 68 -7.52 -1.37 -16.86
CA HIS A 68 -8.38 -1.72 -18.00
C HIS A 68 -9.86 -1.47 -17.64
N PRO A 69 -10.61 -0.69 -18.45
CA PRO A 69 -12.00 -0.30 -18.11
C PRO A 69 -12.94 -1.50 -17.99
N ASP A 70 -12.77 -2.57 -18.77
CA ASP A 70 -13.63 -3.75 -18.71
C ASP A 70 -13.43 -4.59 -17.44
N HIS A 71 -12.41 -4.31 -16.65
CA HIS A 71 -12.11 -5.00 -15.40
C HIS A 71 -12.58 -4.24 -14.15
N GLN A 72 -13.00 -2.98 -14.29
CA GLN A 72 -13.33 -2.11 -13.15
C GLN A 72 -14.43 -2.67 -12.26
N ASP A 73 -15.56 -3.09 -12.82
CA ASP A 73 -16.71 -3.57 -12.02
C ASP A 73 -16.33 -4.78 -11.17
N SER A 74 -15.57 -5.72 -11.74
CA SER A 74 -15.10 -6.91 -11.03
C SER A 74 -14.07 -6.55 -9.95
N PHE A 75 -13.19 -5.59 -10.24
CA PHE A 75 -12.22 -5.09 -9.27
C PHE A 75 -12.91 -4.40 -8.09
N VAL A 76 -13.82 -3.46 -8.36
CA VAL A 76 -14.58 -2.75 -7.32
C VAL A 76 -15.36 -3.74 -6.44
N ALA A 77 -16.02 -4.74 -7.04
CA ALA A 77 -16.72 -5.78 -6.29
C ALA A 77 -15.80 -6.64 -5.41
N SER A 78 -14.53 -6.82 -5.82
CA SER A 78 -13.54 -7.54 -5.01
C SER A 78 -13.09 -6.72 -3.80
N ILE A 79 -12.91 -5.40 -3.97
CA ILE A 79 -12.50 -4.50 -2.89
C ILE A 79 -13.59 -4.38 -1.82
N GLN A 80 -14.88 -4.45 -2.17
CA GLN A 80 -15.95 -4.47 -1.17
C GLN A 80 -15.76 -5.57 -0.14
N LYS A 81 -15.38 -6.78 -0.56
CA LYS A 81 -15.10 -7.89 0.37
C LYS A 81 -13.92 -7.60 1.29
N SER A 82 -12.91 -6.90 0.77
CA SER A 82 -11.75 -6.52 1.58
C SER A 82 -12.08 -5.42 2.58
N LEU A 83 -12.97 -4.49 2.22
CA LEU A 83 -13.49 -3.46 3.15
C LEU A 83 -14.23 -4.10 4.33
N ASP A 84 -15.06 -5.12 4.08
CA ASP A 84 -15.73 -5.87 5.14
C ASP A 84 -14.71 -6.50 6.10
N LYS A 85 -13.61 -7.05 5.56
CA LYS A 85 -12.53 -7.62 6.39
C LYS A 85 -11.73 -6.57 7.15
N ALA A 86 -11.52 -5.39 6.57
CA ALA A 86 -10.89 -4.29 7.28
C ALA A 86 -11.70 -3.85 8.50
N GLN A 87 -13.04 -3.77 8.37
CA GLN A 87 -13.94 -3.48 9.48
C GLN A 87 -13.89 -4.58 10.56
N GLU A 88 -13.95 -5.87 10.18
CA GLU A 88 -13.84 -7.01 11.10
C GLU A 88 -12.53 -6.99 11.91
N LEU A 89 -11.43 -6.61 11.26
CA LEU A 89 -10.11 -6.54 11.86
C LEU A 89 -9.84 -5.23 12.63
N GLY A 90 -10.65 -4.19 12.40
CA GLY A 90 -10.42 -2.85 12.92
C GLY A 90 -9.23 -2.15 12.26
N ALA A 91 -8.90 -2.51 11.01
CA ALA A 91 -7.84 -1.89 10.24
C ALA A 91 -8.33 -0.55 9.64
N PRO A 92 -7.65 0.58 9.91
CA PRO A 92 -8.10 1.90 9.44
C PRO A 92 -7.79 2.14 7.96
N SER A 93 -6.89 1.35 7.36
CA SER A 93 -6.49 1.51 5.97
C SER A 93 -6.12 0.19 5.30
N MET A 94 -6.16 0.19 3.97
CA MET A 94 -5.68 -0.89 3.12
C MET A 94 -4.88 -0.30 1.97
N PHE A 95 -3.74 -0.92 1.60
CA PHE A 95 -3.01 -0.49 0.42
C PHE A 95 -3.57 -1.12 -0.85
N LEU A 96 -3.62 -0.31 -1.90
CA LEU A 96 -4.28 -0.62 -3.15
C LEU A 96 -3.26 -0.55 -4.31
N LEU A 97 -3.18 -1.63 -5.08
CA LEU A 97 -2.36 -1.69 -6.29
C LEU A 97 -3.23 -1.47 -7.54
N THR A 98 -2.68 -0.80 -8.56
CA THR A 98 -3.39 -0.57 -9.83
C THR A 98 -3.43 -1.80 -10.72
N ASP A 99 -2.44 -2.68 -10.59
CA ASP A 99 -2.26 -3.87 -11.41
C ASP A 99 -2.16 -5.13 -10.56
N GLU A 100 -2.53 -6.26 -11.13
CA GLU A 100 -2.27 -7.56 -10.53
C GLU A 100 -0.82 -7.96 -10.75
N LEU A 101 -0.13 -8.31 -9.68
CA LEU A 101 1.25 -8.81 -9.72
C LEU A 101 1.27 -10.34 -9.74
N GLY A 102 2.17 -10.89 -10.55
CA GLY A 102 2.49 -12.31 -10.56
C GLY A 102 3.43 -12.73 -9.44
N ASP A 103 3.71 -14.03 -9.33
CA ASP A 103 4.63 -14.59 -8.33
C ASP A 103 6.07 -14.08 -8.49
N ASP A 104 6.45 -13.71 -9.69
CA ASP A 104 7.73 -13.06 -10.02
C ASP A 104 7.72 -11.55 -9.78
N ARG A 105 6.64 -11.02 -9.20
CA ARG A 105 6.39 -9.60 -8.93
C ARG A 105 6.24 -8.70 -10.16
N SER A 106 6.31 -9.23 -11.38
CA SER A 106 5.94 -8.49 -12.58
C SER A 106 4.42 -8.36 -12.72
N VAL A 107 3.97 -7.41 -13.54
CA VAL A 107 2.53 -7.28 -13.86
C VAL A 107 2.06 -8.49 -14.64
N ARG A 108 1.01 -9.15 -14.13
CA ARG A 108 0.45 -10.38 -14.73
C ARG A 108 -0.21 -10.13 -16.09
N PHE A 109 -0.93 -9.01 -16.23
CA PHE A 109 -1.65 -8.66 -17.43
C PHE A 109 -1.21 -7.28 -17.91
N GLN A 110 -0.55 -7.25 -19.07
CA GLN A 110 -0.19 -6.01 -19.74
C GLN A 110 -1.19 -5.71 -20.84
N PHE A 111 -1.57 -4.45 -21.00
CA PHE A 111 -2.51 -3.98 -22.01
C PHE A 111 -1.80 -2.99 -22.95
N PRO A 112 -0.95 -3.51 -23.86
CA PRO A 112 -0.15 -2.65 -24.75
C PRO A 112 -1.00 -1.87 -25.75
N GLU A 113 -2.25 -2.31 -26.02
CA GLU A 113 -3.21 -1.62 -26.85
C GLU A 113 -3.80 -0.37 -26.20
N LEU A 114 -3.70 -0.26 -24.86
CA LEU A 114 -4.14 0.93 -24.14
C LEU A 114 -2.99 1.93 -23.99
N GLY A 115 -3.20 3.14 -24.49
CA GLY A 115 -2.31 4.25 -24.22
C GLY A 115 -2.40 4.72 -22.76
N GLU A 116 -1.36 5.40 -22.29
CA GLU A 116 -1.25 5.87 -20.87
C GLU A 116 -2.45 6.70 -20.42
N GLU A 117 -2.99 7.57 -21.29
CA GLU A 117 -4.18 8.37 -21.00
C GLU A 117 -5.41 7.49 -20.70
N LYS A 118 -5.63 6.43 -21.51
CA LYS A 118 -6.76 5.53 -21.28
C LYS A 118 -6.60 4.73 -19.99
N LYS A 119 -5.38 4.31 -19.65
CA LYS A 119 -5.06 3.65 -18.39
C LYS A 119 -5.31 4.58 -17.23
N TYR A 120 -4.85 5.84 -17.32
CA TYR A 120 -5.09 6.87 -16.30
C TYR A 120 -6.60 7.09 -16.07
N GLN A 121 -7.37 7.29 -17.14
CA GLN A 121 -8.82 7.47 -17.03
C GLN A 121 -9.53 6.24 -16.45
N SER A 122 -9.06 5.03 -16.79
CA SER A 122 -9.55 3.80 -16.21
C SER A 122 -9.30 3.77 -14.69
N VAL A 123 -8.07 4.02 -14.25
CA VAL A 123 -7.74 4.04 -12.82
C VAL A 123 -8.54 5.11 -12.08
N LEU A 124 -8.65 6.31 -12.64
CA LEU A 124 -9.44 7.40 -12.06
C LEU A 124 -10.92 7.00 -11.91
N GLY A 125 -11.52 6.39 -12.94
CA GLY A 125 -12.90 5.89 -12.89
C GLY A 125 -13.11 4.85 -11.79
N GLY A 126 -12.19 3.89 -11.68
CA GLY A 126 -12.24 2.86 -10.64
C GLY A 126 -12.07 3.42 -9.23
N LEU A 127 -11.13 4.34 -9.02
CA LEU A 127 -10.96 5.01 -7.72
C LEU A 127 -12.18 5.84 -7.34
N THR A 128 -12.80 6.52 -8.32
CA THR A 128 -14.05 7.27 -8.11
C THR A 128 -15.19 6.36 -7.69
N ALA A 129 -15.29 5.16 -8.27
CA ALA A 129 -16.29 4.18 -7.87
C ALA A 129 -16.01 3.56 -6.48
N LEU A 130 -14.75 3.45 -6.07
CA LEU A 130 -14.35 2.95 -4.76
C LEU A 130 -14.54 3.96 -3.63
N ALA A 131 -14.49 5.26 -3.92
CA ALA A 131 -14.56 6.32 -2.91
C ALA A 131 -15.79 6.21 -1.99
N PRO A 132 -17.04 6.12 -2.47
CA PRO A 132 -18.20 6.00 -1.60
C PRO A 132 -18.21 4.72 -0.77
N LEU A 133 -17.65 3.61 -1.27
CA LEU A 133 -17.54 2.35 -0.53
C LEU A 133 -16.55 2.46 0.63
N ALA A 134 -15.40 3.10 0.37
CA ALA A 134 -14.38 3.37 1.38
C ALA A 134 -14.89 4.34 2.47
N GLU A 135 -15.64 5.37 2.08
CA GLU A 135 -16.28 6.32 2.99
C GLU A 135 -17.34 5.65 3.87
N GLU A 136 -18.20 4.81 3.30
CA GLU A 136 -19.23 4.06 4.06
C GLU A 136 -18.57 3.08 5.04
N ALA A 137 -17.50 2.42 4.62
CA ALA A 137 -16.74 1.50 5.48
C ALA A 137 -15.92 2.24 6.57
N GLY A 138 -15.65 3.54 6.41
CA GLY A 138 -14.74 4.29 7.28
C GLY A 138 -13.28 3.84 7.16
N VAL A 139 -12.89 3.22 6.03
CA VAL A 139 -11.57 2.66 5.76
C VAL A 139 -10.90 3.44 4.64
N THR A 140 -9.64 3.81 4.82
CA THR A 140 -8.89 4.54 3.78
C THR A 140 -8.17 3.58 2.85
N LEU A 141 -8.43 3.69 1.55
CA LEU A 141 -7.66 3.02 0.50
C LEU A 141 -6.45 3.89 0.17
N VAL A 142 -5.25 3.35 0.36
CA VAL A 142 -4.00 4.05 0.08
C VAL A 142 -3.35 3.48 -1.16
N LEU A 143 -3.39 4.25 -2.25
CA LEU A 143 -2.86 3.89 -3.55
C LEU A 143 -1.32 3.91 -3.53
N GLU A 144 -0.68 2.82 -3.95
CA GLU A 144 0.78 2.66 -3.85
C GLU A 144 1.46 2.74 -5.21
N PRO A 145 2.27 3.79 -5.47
CA PRO A 145 3.21 3.81 -6.59
C PRO A 145 4.39 2.87 -6.36
N LEU A 146 4.70 2.02 -7.36
CA LEU A 146 5.76 1.01 -7.26
C LEU A 146 6.88 1.25 -8.30
N ASN A 147 8.10 0.80 -7.99
CA ASN A 147 9.20 0.87 -8.94
C ASN A 147 9.11 -0.22 -10.00
N THR A 148 9.42 0.15 -11.25
CA THR A 148 9.47 -0.76 -12.40
C THR A 148 10.89 -1.12 -12.82
N ARG A 149 11.91 -0.56 -12.15
CA ARG A 149 13.32 -0.76 -12.50
C ARG A 149 13.92 -2.00 -11.84
N ALA A 150 13.49 -2.31 -10.62
CA ALA A 150 14.03 -3.42 -9.85
C ALA A 150 12.99 -4.50 -9.54
N ASP A 151 11.76 -4.11 -9.12
CA ASP A 151 10.84 -5.06 -8.49
C ASP A 151 9.59 -5.39 -9.32
N HIS A 152 8.95 -4.40 -9.99
CA HIS A 152 7.61 -4.58 -10.58
C HIS A 152 7.55 -4.16 -12.06
N PRO A 153 8.24 -4.88 -12.97
CA PRO A 153 8.22 -4.54 -14.39
C PRO A 153 6.79 -4.47 -14.95
N GLY A 154 6.50 -3.38 -15.67
CA GLY A 154 5.20 -3.18 -16.32
C GLY A 154 4.14 -2.49 -15.46
N TYR A 155 4.38 -2.25 -14.16
CA TYR A 155 3.42 -1.59 -13.28
C TYR A 155 3.07 -0.18 -13.77
N PHE A 156 1.77 0.12 -13.88
CA PHE A 156 1.30 1.39 -14.44
C PHE A 156 1.66 2.57 -13.54
N LEU A 157 1.27 2.52 -12.28
CA LEU A 157 1.49 3.62 -11.35
C LEU A 157 2.92 3.60 -10.80
N ASN A 158 3.87 4.04 -11.61
CA ASN A 158 5.30 4.01 -11.26
C ASN A 158 5.90 5.38 -10.92
N ARG A 159 5.05 6.40 -10.72
CA ARG A 159 5.45 7.77 -10.36
C ARG A 159 4.51 8.33 -9.29
N SER A 160 5.09 8.97 -8.29
CA SER A 160 4.32 9.52 -7.17
C SER A 160 3.37 10.65 -7.61
N HIS A 161 3.81 11.54 -8.53
CA HIS A 161 2.98 12.65 -9.00
C HIS A 161 1.67 12.18 -9.65
N ILE A 162 1.70 11.05 -10.41
CA ILE A 162 0.48 10.47 -10.99
C ILE A 162 -0.48 10.03 -9.87
N GLY A 163 0.04 9.40 -8.82
CA GLY A 163 -0.75 9.03 -7.64
C GLY A 163 -1.37 10.25 -6.96
N PHE A 164 -0.61 11.32 -6.77
CA PHE A 164 -1.12 12.56 -6.19
C PHE A 164 -2.21 13.22 -7.06
N GLU A 165 -2.03 13.24 -8.39
CA GLU A 165 -3.03 13.75 -9.33
C GLU A 165 -4.33 12.94 -9.26
N LEU A 166 -4.22 11.60 -9.29
CA LEU A 166 -5.38 10.70 -9.19
C LEU A 166 -6.18 10.94 -7.92
N VAL A 167 -5.53 10.94 -6.75
CA VAL A 167 -6.25 11.09 -5.47
C VAL A 167 -6.85 12.48 -5.30
N ARG A 168 -6.19 13.53 -5.82
CA ARG A 168 -6.77 14.89 -5.85
C ARG A 168 -7.96 15.00 -6.80
N ALA A 169 -7.91 14.31 -7.95
CA ALA A 169 -9.03 14.28 -8.88
C ALA A 169 -10.26 13.54 -8.34
N VAL A 170 -10.05 12.49 -7.52
CA VAL A 170 -11.14 11.77 -6.82
C VAL A 170 -11.74 12.62 -5.71
N ASP A 171 -10.93 13.44 -5.02
CA ASP A 171 -11.32 14.36 -3.94
C ASP A 171 -12.09 13.69 -2.79
N SER A 172 -11.65 12.48 -2.38
CA SER A 172 -12.23 11.77 -1.25
C SER A 172 -11.26 11.73 -0.05
N PRO A 173 -11.74 11.90 1.18
CA PRO A 173 -10.91 11.74 2.38
C PRO A 173 -10.43 10.30 2.58
N HIS A 174 -11.11 9.32 1.96
CA HIS A 174 -10.81 7.90 2.07
C HIS A 174 -10.08 7.29 0.86
N ILE A 175 -9.62 8.13 -0.09
CA ILE A 175 -8.71 7.74 -1.18
C ILE A 175 -7.45 8.59 -1.04
N LYS A 176 -6.35 7.96 -0.65
CA LYS A 176 -5.08 8.63 -0.34
C LYS A 176 -3.92 7.89 -1.00
N VAL A 177 -2.71 8.37 -0.82
CA VAL A 177 -1.48 7.74 -1.31
C VAL A 177 -0.75 7.07 -0.15
N LEU A 178 -0.26 5.87 -0.41
CA LEU A 178 0.84 5.26 0.30
C LEU A 178 2.12 5.65 -0.43
N TYR A 179 3.01 6.38 0.23
CA TYR A 179 4.30 6.75 -0.35
C TYR A 179 5.39 5.80 0.16
N ASP A 180 5.81 4.86 -0.68
CA ASP A 180 6.95 4.00 -0.37
C ASP A 180 8.24 4.70 -0.77
N ILE A 181 9.04 5.08 0.24
CA ILE A 181 10.31 5.80 0.08
C ILE A 181 11.29 5.00 -0.77
N TYR A 182 11.36 3.69 -0.59
CA TYR A 182 12.23 2.82 -1.38
C TYR A 182 11.83 2.84 -2.86
N HIS A 183 10.55 2.61 -3.16
CA HIS A 183 10.08 2.62 -4.54
C HIS A 183 10.32 3.96 -5.22
N MET A 184 10.02 5.05 -4.54
CA MET A 184 10.17 6.38 -5.12
C MET A 184 11.63 6.85 -5.18
N GLN A 185 12.49 6.42 -4.26
CA GLN A 185 13.94 6.66 -4.42
C GLN A 185 14.49 5.99 -5.68
N VAL A 186 14.12 4.73 -5.94
CA VAL A 186 14.53 4.00 -7.15
C VAL A 186 14.05 4.67 -8.44
N MET A 187 12.84 5.24 -8.42
CA MET A 187 12.19 5.82 -9.61
C MET A 187 12.53 7.30 -9.83
N GLU A 188 12.51 8.11 -8.77
CA GLU A 188 12.45 9.58 -8.86
C GLU A 188 13.55 10.28 -8.07
N GLY A 189 13.86 9.78 -6.85
CA GLY A 189 14.67 10.53 -5.89
C GLY A 189 13.90 11.72 -5.28
N ASN A 190 14.63 12.73 -4.79
CA ASN A 190 14.07 13.98 -4.22
C ASN A 190 12.98 13.75 -3.13
N VAL A 191 13.14 12.67 -2.36
CA VAL A 191 12.13 12.11 -1.44
C VAL A 191 11.60 13.15 -0.44
N ILE A 192 12.47 13.95 0.18
CA ILE A 192 12.06 14.90 1.23
C ILE A 192 11.10 15.96 0.67
N GLU A 193 11.46 16.59 -0.44
CA GLU A 193 10.63 17.62 -1.06
C GLU A 193 9.30 17.07 -1.55
N THR A 194 9.33 15.88 -2.17
CA THR A 194 8.14 15.22 -2.66
C THR A 194 7.18 14.87 -1.52
N LEU A 195 7.68 14.28 -0.42
CA LEU A 195 6.89 13.97 0.76
C LEU A 195 6.28 15.24 1.38
N THR A 196 7.12 16.23 1.70
CA THR A 196 6.66 17.42 2.41
C THR A 196 5.72 18.31 1.59
N GLY A 197 5.84 18.29 0.28
CA GLY A 197 4.95 19.01 -0.65
C GLY A 197 3.58 18.34 -0.86
N ASN A 198 3.37 17.09 -0.37
CA ASN A 198 2.16 16.33 -0.66
C ASN A 198 1.55 15.63 0.59
N LEU A 199 1.87 16.10 1.80
CA LEU A 199 1.35 15.54 3.05
C LEU A 199 -0.18 15.58 3.16
N ASP A 200 -0.84 16.47 2.43
CA ASP A 200 -2.30 16.58 2.34
C ASP A 200 -2.99 15.33 1.75
N VAL A 201 -2.28 14.62 0.90
CA VAL A 201 -2.80 13.43 0.21
C VAL A 201 -2.07 12.12 0.59
N ILE A 202 -0.98 12.20 1.35
CA ILE A 202 -0.25 11.03 1.83
C ILE A 202 -0.81 10.61 3.21
N GLN A 203 -1.31 9.38 3.31
CA GLN A 203 -1.83 8.81 4.57
C GLN A 203 -0.86 7.82 5.22
N HIS A 204 -0.06 7.13 4.43
CA HIS A 204 0.83 6.07 4.89
C HIS A 204 2.19 6.17 4.19
N VAL A 205 3.26 5.75 4.90
CA VAL A 205 4.62 5.79 4.36
C VAL A 205 5.29 4.45 4.62
N HIS A 206 5.75 3.79 3.56
CA HIS A 206 6.63 2.63 3.67
C HIS A 206 8.10 3.05 3.65
N VAL A 207 8.92 2.31 4.39
CA VAL A 207 10.36 2.59 4.54
C VAL A 207 11.19 1.34 4.29
N ALA A 208 12.16 1.45 3.41
CA ALA A 208 13.28 0.53 3.24
C ALA A 208 14.44 1.27 2.57
N ASP A 209 15.66 0.78 2.69
CA ASP A 209 16.83 1.47 2.14
C ASP A 209 17.17 1.01 0.73
N VAL A 210 17.91 1.82 0.00
CA VAL A 210 18.40 1.59 -1.36
C VAL A 210 19.93 1.54 -1.32
N PRO A 211 20.56 0.59 -2.04
CA PRO A 211 20.00 -0.51 -2.80
C PRO A 211 19.58 -1.70 -1.94
N GLY A 212 18.79 -2.62 -2.52
CA GLY A 212 18.56 -3.95 -1.96
C GLY A 212 17.33 -4.07 -1.05
N ARG A 213 16.61 -2.96 -0.77
CA ARG A 213 15.38 -2.94 0.05
C ARG A 213 15.59 -3.48 1.47
N HIS A 214 16.75 -3.15 2.05
CA HIS A 214 17.13 -3.51 3.41
C HIS A 214 16.58 -2.51 4.45
N GLU A 215 16.91 -2.73 5.71
CA GLU A 215 16.52 -1.87 6.82
C GLU A 215 17.09 -0.44 6.69
N PRO A 216 16.35 0.59 7.16
CA PRO A 216 16.80 1.98 7.13
C PRO A 216 18.17 2.20 7.79
N GLY A 217 19.06 2.91 7.11
CA GLY A 217 20.41 3.24 7.58
C GLY A 217 21.51 2.31 7.08
N THR A 218 21.18 1.33 6.23
CA THR A 218 22.17 0.42 5.63
C THR A 218 22.50 0.76 4.17
N GLY A 219 21.78 1.72 3.58
CA GLY A 219 21.96 2.14 2.19
C GLY A 219 22.27 3.63 2.03
N GLU A 220 21.74 4.22 0.95
CA GLU A 220 22.04 5.60 0.55
C GLU A 220 21.05 6.65 1.08
N LEU A 221 19.90 6.23 1.66
CA LEU A 221 18.88 7.14 2.16
C LEU A 221 19.25 7.72 3.53
N ASN A 222 19.11 9.03 3.69
CA ASN A 222 19.32 9.69 4.97
C ASN A 222 18.01 9.75 5.77
N TYR A 223 17.64 8.63 6.43
CA TYR A 223 16.41 8.54 7.21
C TYR A 223 16.32 9.51 8.38
N ALA A 224 17.46 9.93 8.96
CA ALA A 224 17.46 10.95 10.01
C ALA A 224 16.91 12.30 9.47
N ASN A 225 17.31 12.70 8.27
CA ASN A 225 16.81 13.91 7.64
C ASN A 225 15.35 13.75 7.15
N ILE A 226 15.00 12.60 6.60
CA ILE A 226 13.62 12.30 6.15
C ILE A 226 12.65 12.38 7.34
N LEU A 227 12.94 11.68 8.43
CA LEU A 227 12.09 11.68 9.64
C LEU A 227 12.01 13.05 10.30
N LYS A 228 13.08 13.84 10.24
CA LYS A 228 13.07 15.24 10.71
C LYS A 228 12.13 16.11 9.88
N ALA A 229 12.07 15.90 8.57
CA ALA A 229 11.21 16.67 7.67
C ALA A 229 9.73 16.32 7.82
N LEU A 230 9.41 15.11 8.29
CA LEU A 230 8.04 14.63 8.54
C LEU A 230 7.47 15.00 9.92
N ARG A 231 8.27 15.64 10.77
CA ARG A 231 7.89 16.11 12.12
C ARG A 231 7.44 17.55 12.11
#